data_f13fae6a2532b3f2c875c2dcc85b923a
#
_entry.id   f13fae6a2532b3f2c875c2dcc85b923a
#
_cell.length_a   1.000
_cell.length_b   1.000
_cell.length_c   1.000
_cell.angle_alpha   90.00
_cell.angle_beta   90.00
_cell.angle_gamma   90.00
#
_symmetry.space_group_name_H-M   'P 1'
#
loop_
_entity.id
_entity.type
_entity.pdbx_description
1 polymer ?
#
loop_
_entity_poly.entity_id
_entity_poly.type
_entity_poly.pdbx_seq_one_letter_code
_entity_poly.pdbx_strand_id
1 'polypeptide(L)'
;GSEMCIRDRLSSVVDVHTKDGNMKEYHGSATIGLISGNLSLEGPIIKDRTAFQIALRRSWLDVLSAPAIAIANKVRKDGHKINLRYAFHDLNLKLNHRFSDRSRMFFSLYNGNDVLKGGGTDFSTEEEQVPYTDGTHSSLRWGNLMGTLGWTYVFNNRLFGRVSGVFSRYRSNVRSSKEYNYGVELSLIHISEPTRHAQIS
;
A
#
# COMPACT_ATOMS: atom_id res chain seq x y z
N GLY A 1 4.26 -14.46 -43.75
CA GLY A 1 4.11 -13.08 -43.42
C GLY A 1 4.11 -12.94 -41.89
N SER A 2 5.22 -12.54 -41.32
CA SER A 2 5.36 -12.32 -39.90
C SER A 2 4.78 -10.94 -39.58
N GLU A 3 3.66 -10.93 -38.94
CA GLU A 3 3.07 -9.76 -38.35
C GLU A 3 3.90 -9.35 -37.15
N MET A 4 4.88 -8.55 -37.36
CA MET A 4 5.65 -7.93 -36.30
C MET A 4 4.87 -6.74 -35.76
N CYS A 5 3.99 -6.95 -34.82
CA CYS A 5 3.44 -5.87 -34.00
C CYS A 5 4.53 -5.33 -33.10
N ILE A 6 5.31 -4.43 -33.65
CA ILE A 6 6.30 -3.67 -32.89
C ILE A 6 5.53 -2.65 -32.07
N ARG A 7 5.17 -3.02 -30.85
CA ARG A 7 4.99 -2.06 -29.78
C ARG A 7 6.35 -1.87 -29.15
N ASP A 8 7.05 -0.86 -29.62
CA ASP A 8 8.25 -0.37 -28.98
C ASP A 8 7.91 0.18 -27.59
N ARG A 9 7.82 -0.72 -26.63
CA ARG A 9 7.81 -0.38 -25.22
C ARG A 9 9.14 -0.85 -24.65
N LEU A 10 9.87 0.07 -24.07
CA LEU A 10 11.12 -0.17 -23.36
C LEU A 10 10.93 -0.96 -22.04
N SER A 11 9.69 -1.36 -21.71
CA SER A 11 9.34 -2.10 -20.51
C SER A 11 8.39 -3.26 -20.82
N SER A 12 8.49 -4.33 -20.04
CA SER A 12 7.53 -5.44 -20.05
C SER A 12 6.15 -4.95 -19.61
N VAL A 13 5.10 -5.49 -20.23
CA VAL A 13 3.71 -5.26 -19.80
C VAL A 13 3.28 -6.45 -18.98
N VAL A 14 2.88 -6.21 -17.73
CA VAL A 14 2.24 -7.21 -16.88
C VAL A 14 0.74 -6.96 -16.91
N ASP A 15 -0.01 -7.90 -17.47
CA ASP A 15 -1.47 -7.85 -17.46
C ASP A 15 -1.98 -8.70 -16.29
N VAL A 16 -2.63 -8.04 -15.32
CA VAL A 16 -3.13 -8.67 -14.11
C VAL A 16 -4.64 -8.77 -14.16
N HIS A 17 -5.14 -9.98 -14.26
CA HIS A 17 -6.57 -10.25 -14.14
C HIS A 17 -6.89 -10.75 -12.73
N THR A 18 -7.76 -10.05 -12.04
CA THR A 18 -8.32 -10.54 -10.77
C THR A 18 -9.36 -11.61 -11.05
N LYS A 19 -9.35 -12.66 -10.23
CA LYS A 19 -10.33 -13.77 -10.30
C LYS A 19 -11.76 -13.21 -10.15
N ASP A 20 -12.69 -13.77 -10.90
CA ASP A 20 -14.12 -13.50 -10.71
C ASP A 20 -14.63 -14.25 -9.46
N GLY A 21 -15.52 -13.62 -8.69
CA GLY A 21 -16.12 -14.26 -7.53
C GLY A 21 -16.99 -15.46 -7.92
N ASN A 22 -17.13 -16.43 -7.01
CA ASN A 22 -17.97 -17.60 -7.23
C ASN A 22 -19.45 -17.21 -7.20
N MET A 23 -20.20 -17.58 -8.22
CA MET A 23 -21.63 -17.27 -8.36
C MET A 23 -22.56 -18.30 -7.68
N LYS A 24 -22.02 -19.42 -7.21
CA LYS A 24 -22.81 -20.55 -6.69
C LYS A 24 -22.68 -20.74 -5.20
N GLU A 25 -21.44 -20.65 -4.69
CA GLU A 25 -21.09 -20.99 -3.31
C GLU A 25 -20.18 -19.93 -2.68
N TYR A 26 -20.21 -19.84 -1.36
CA TYR A 26 -19.28 -19.01 -0.62
C TYR A 26 -17.98 -19.76 -0.38
N HIS A 27 -16.88 -19.12 -0.68
CA HIS A 27 -15.55 -19.60 -0.36
C HIS A 27 -14.78 -18.52 0.41
N GLY A 28 -14.04 -18.96 1.41
CA GLY A 28 -13.16 -18.11 2.19
C GLY A 28 -11.80 -18.78 2.36
N SER A 29 -10.77 -17.99 2.35
CA SER A 29 -9.43 -18.44 2.68
C SER A 29 -8.73 -17.41 3.57
N ALA A 30 -8.00 -17.92 4.55
CA ALA A 30 -7.12 -17.12 5.39
C ALA A 30 -5.73 -17.72 5.34
N THR A 31 -4.74 -16.89 5.09
CA THR A 31 -3.33 -17.31 5.07
C THR A 31 -2.55 -16.39 5.98
N ILE A 32 -1.80 -17.00 6.89
CA ILE A 32 -0.91 -16.28 7.80
C ILE A 32 0.51 -16.70 7.44
N GLY A 33 1.27 -15.76 6.90
CA GLY A 33 2.69 -15.92 6.62
C GLY A 33 3.56 -15.19 7.63
N LEU A 34 4.86 -15.37 7.55
CA LEU A 34 5.82 -14.73 8.45
C LEU A 34 5.76 -13.19 8.37
N ILE A 35 5.57 -12.65 7.18
CA ILE A 35 5.65 -11.19 6.91
C ILE A 35 4.27 -10.55 6.80
N SER A 36 3.26 -11.29 6.31
CA SER A 36 1.93 -10.76 6.01
C SER A 36 0.84 -11.81 6.15
N GLY A 37 -0.37 -11.35 6.44
CA GLY A 37 -1.59 -12.14 6.35
C GLY A 37 -2.45 -11.72 5.19
N ASN A 38 -3.21 -12.67 4.68
CA ASN A 38 -4.18 -12.48 3.62
C ASN A 38 -5.50 -13.13 4.03
N LEU A 39 -6.59 -12.41 3.84
CA LEU A 39 -7.96 -12.89 4.01
C LEU A 39 -8.68 -12.69 2.69
N SER A 40 -9.29 -13.73 2.16
CA SER A 40 -10.09 -13.68 0.95
C SER A 40 -11.46 -14.29 1.20
N LEU A 41 -12.49 -13.62 0.70
CA LEU A 41 -13.87 -14.06 0.75
C LEU A 41 -14.53 -13.83 -0.61
N GLU A 42 -15.19 -14.85 -1.13
CA GLU A 42 -15.95 -14.75 -2.36
C GLU A 42 -17.29 -15.49 -2.24
N GLY A 43 -18.28 -15.04 -2.98
CA GLY A 43 -19.58 -15.72 -2.99
C GLY A 43 -20.65 -14.99 -3.76
N PRO A 44 -21.83 -15.61 -3.91
CA PRO A 44 -22.96 -15.03 -4.58
C PRO A 44 -23.68 -14.00 -3.71
N ILE A 45 -23.98 -12.82 -4.25
CA ILE A 45 -24.99 -11.87 -3.71
C ILE A 45 -26.35 -12.33 -4.23
N ILE A 46 -26.44 -12.65 -5.52
CA ILE A 46 -27.60 -13.25 -6.15
C ILE A 46 -27.11 -14.48 -6.90
N LYS A 47 -27.60 -15.66 -6.53
CA LYS A 47 -27.17 -16.91 -7.15
C LYS A 47 -27.27 -16.82 -8.68
N ASP A 48 -26.24 -17.31 -9.34
CA ASP A 48 -26.07 -17.37 -10.79
C ASP A 48 -26.09 -16.02 -11.53
N ARG A 49 -26.19 -14.88 -10.80
CA ARG A 49 -26.24 -13.54 -11.40
C ARG A 49 -25.19 -12.59 -10.90
N THR A 50 -25.01 -12.52 -9.58
CA THR A 50 -24.13 -11.52 -8.98
C THR A 50 -23.20 -12.18 -7.99
N ALA A 51 -21.92 -11.98 -8.16
CA ALA A 51 -20.90 -12.45 -7.24
C ALA A 51 -19.99 -11.30 -6.77
N PHE A 52 -19.48 -11.46 -5.57
CA PHE A 52 -18.46 -10.59 -5.03
C PHE A 52 -17.18 -11.38 -4.71
N GLN A 53 -16.09 -10.67 -4.71
CA GLN A 53 -14.81 -11.13 -4.19
C GLN A 53 -14.18 -9.97 -3.40
N ILE A 54 -13.75 -10.24 -2.18
CA ILE A 54 -13.03 -9.32 -1.32
C ILE A 54 -11.73 -10.00 -0.92
N ALA A 55 -10.60 -9.32 -1.08
CA ALA A 55 -9.33 -9.78 -0.56
C ALA A 55 -8.66 -8.66 0.22
N LEU A 56 -8.24 -8.96 1.43
CA LEU A 56 -7.52 -8.07 2.35
C LEU A 56 -6.14 -8.65 2.59
N ARG A 57 -5.14 -7.82 2.49
CA ARG A 57 -3.77 -8.19 2.83
C ARG A 57 -3.16 -7.13 3.72
N ARG A 58 -2.47 -7.57 4.78
CA ARG A 58 -1.72 -6.69 5.67
C ARG A 58 -0.37 -7.31 6.01
N SER A 59 0.68 -6.50 6.00
CA SER A 59 1.96 -6.87 6.58
C SER A 59 2.03 -6.50 8.05
N TRP A 60 2.83 -7.25 8.81
CA TRP A 60 3.17 -6.96 10.22
C TRP A 60 4.67 -6.81 10.42
N LEU A 61 5.38 -6.34 9.39
CA LEU A 61 6.80 -6.05 9.49
C LEU A 61 7.10 -4.99 10.54
N ASP A 62 6.16 -4.05 10.78
CA ASP A 62 6.22 -3.07 11.85
C ASP A 62 6.25 -3.69 13.24
N VAL A 63 5.56 -4.80 13.44
CA VAL A 63 5.53 -5.55 14.70
C VAL A 63 6.75 -6.45 14.82
N LEU A 64 7.13 -7.15 13.75
CA LEU A 64 8.27 -8.09 13.74
C LEU A 64 9.62 -7.39 13.86
N SER A 65 9.77 -6.21 13.28
CA SER A 65 11.01 -5.43 13.35
C SER A 65 11.23 -4.80 14.73
N ALA A 66 10.18 -4.55 15.50
CA ALA A 66 10.28 -3.88 16.78
C ALA A 66 11.23 -4.57 17.79
N PRO A 67 11.14 -5.90 18.05
CA PRO A 67 12.06 -6.57 18.94
C PRO A 67 13.50 -6.61 18.40
N ALA A 68 13.68 -6.80 17.10
CA ALA A 68 15.00 -6.81 16.48
C ALA A 68 15.69 -5.45 16.61
N ILE A 69 14.95 -4.36 16.38
CA ILE A 69 15.44 -2.99 16.55
C ILE A 69 15.73 -2.69 18.03
N ALA A 70 14.88 -3.16 18.94
CA ALA A 70 15.11 -2.98 20.38
C ALA A 70 16.40 -3.67 20.84
N ILE A 71 16.67 -4.89 20.35
CA ILE A 71 17.91 -5.61 20.63
C ILE A 71 19.11 -4.89 20.02
N ALA A 72 19.00 -4.47 18.74
CA ALA A 72 20.07 -3.74 18.06
C ALA A 72 20.42 -2.43 18.79
N ASN A 73 19.42 -1.68 19.25
CA ASN A 73 19.62 -0.45 20.01
C ASN A 73 20.21 -0.72 21.42
N LYS A 74 19.95 -1.89 22.00
CA LYS A 74 20.51 -2.27 23.31
C LYS A 74 21.98 -2.70 23.22
N VAL A 75 22.36 -3.35 22.12
CA VAL A 75 23.73 -3.80 21.86
C VAL A 75 24.63 -2.64 21.45
N ARG A 76 24.09 -1.63 20.80
CA ARG A 76 24.83 -0.42 20.44
C ARG A 76 25.17 0.40 21.66
N LYS A 77 26.47 0.68 21.81
CA LYS A 77 27.01 1.51 22.90
C LYS A 77 27.38 2.93 22.43
N ASP A 78 27.13 3.23 21.16
CA ASP A 78 27.53 4.47 20.50
C ASP A 78 26.54 5.63 20.70
N GLY A 79 25.52 5.46 21.54
CA GLY A 79 24.48 6.50 21.77
C GLY A 79 23.46 6.63 20.64
N HIS A 80 23.66 5.95 19.50
CA HIS A 80 22.73 6.02 18.37
C HIS A 80 21.56 5.05 18.53
N LYS A 81 20.34 5.56 18.49
CA LYS A 81 19.13 4.73 18.44
C LYS A 81 18.49 4.83 17.07
N ILE A 82 18.17 3.68 16.50
CA ILE A 82 17.48 3.59 15.21
C ILE A 82 16.04 3.17 15.44
N ASN A 83 15.13 3.77 14.69
CA ASN A 83 13.73 3.34 14.61
C ASN A 83 13.38 3.18 13.13
N LEU A 84 12.93 1.96 12.76
CA LEU A 84 12.48 1.65 11.41
C LEU A 84 11.21 0.82 11.50
N ARG A 85 10.14 1.28 10.87
CA ARG A 85 8.85 0.59 10.81
C ARG A 85 8.31 0.65 9.40
N TYR A 86 7.95 -0.49 8.87
CA TYR A 86 7.30 -0.60 7.58
C TYR A 86 6.04 -1.46 7.69
N ALA A 87 4.95 -0.95 7.15
CA ALA A 87 3.70 -1.69 7.04
C ALA A 87 3.01 -1.36 5.72
N PHE A 88 2.38 -2.36 5.12
CA PHE A 88 1.49 -2.17 3.98
C PHE A 88 0.15 -2.85 4.21
N HIS A 89 -0.86 -2.34 3.54
CA HIS A 89 -2.17 -2.98 3.48
C HIS A 89 -2.80 -2.77 2.10
N ASP A 90 -3.42 -3.82 1.62
CA ASP A 90 -4.10 -3.88 0.34
C ASP A 90 -5.54 -4.33 0.53
N LEU A 91 -6.44 -3.68 -0.17
CA LEU A 91 -7.83 -4.09 -0.32
C LEU A 91 -8.11 -4.30 -1.81
N ASN A 92 -8.61 -5.46 -2.15
CA ASN A 92 -9.18 -5.76 -3.46
C ASN A 92 -10.67 -6.09 -3.29
N LEU A 93 -11.50 -5.42 -4.07
CA LEU A 93 -12.93 -5.70 -4.17
C LEU A 93 -13.26 -5.91 -5.63
N LYS A 94 -14.02 -6.96 -5.94
CA LYS A 94 -14.57 -7.18 -7.27
C LYS A 94 -16.02 -7.59 -7.17
N LEU A 95 -16.84 -6.98 -7.99
CA LEU A 95 -18.25 -7.30 -8.17
C LEU A 95 -18.46 -7.67 -9.62
N ASN A 96 -19.12 -8.81 -9.85
CA ASN A 96 -19.49 -9.27 -11.18
C ASN A 96 -21.00 -9.43 -11.23
N HIS A 97 -21.59 -8.90 -12.27
CA HIS A 97 -23.03 -9.03 -12.50
C HIS A 97 -23.32 -9.52 -13.92
N ARG A 98 -24.13 -10.58 -14.02
CA ARG A 98 -24.59 -11.14 -15.27
C ARG A 98 -26.04 -10.74 -15.48
N PHE A 99 -26.30 -9.79 -16.38
CA PHE A 99 -27.66 -9.39 -16.77
C PHE A 99 -28.34 -10.49 -17.60
N SER A 100 -27.56 -11.10 -18.51
CA SER A 100 -27.98 -12.20 -19.37
C SER A 100 -26.75 -13.00 -19.80
N ASP A 101 -26.96 -14.10 -20.55
CA ASP A 101 -25.84 -14.88 -21.11
C ASP A 101 -24.99 -14.07 -22.10
N ARG A 102 -25.54 -12.98 -22.63
CA ARG A 102 -24.88 -12.08 -23.59
C ARG A 102 -24.35 -10.81 -22.95
N SER A 103 -24.76 -10.47 -21.72
CA SER A 103 -24.41 -9.19 -21.09
C SER A 103 -23.85 -9.40 -19.70
N ARG A 104 -22.60 -8.95 -19.50
CA ARG A 104 -21.89 -9.04 -18.23
C ARG A 104 -21.23 -7.73 -17.90
N MET A 105 -21.29 -7.33 -16.64
CA MET A 105 -20.63 -6.15 -16.11
C MET A 105 -19.78 -6.55 -14.92
N PHE A 106 -18.66 -5.89 -14.75
CA PHE A 106 -17.85 -6.01 -13.54
C PHE A 106 -17.40 -4.64 -13.05
N PHE A 107 -17.29 -4.54 -11.74
CA PHE A 107 -16.64 -3.45 -11.04
C PHE A 107 -15.49 -3.99 -10.23
N SER A 108 -14.33 -3.37 -10.30
CA SER A 108 -13.15 -3.73 -9.52
C SER A 108 -12.61 -2.49 -8.83
N LEU A 109 -12.27 -2.61 -7.56
CA LEU A 109 -11.65 -1.57 -6.74
C LEU A 109 -10.39 -2.15 -6.10
N TYR A 110 -9.28 -1.46 -6.26
CA TYR A 110 -8.04 -1.73 -5.56
C TYR A 110 -7.65 -0.51 -4.73
N ASN A 111 -7.28 -0.72 -3.48
CA ASN A 111 -6.70 0.28 -2.61
C ASN A 111 -5.48 -0.31 -1.91
N GLY A 112 -4.31 0.20 -2.23
CA GLY A 112 -3.06 -0.16 -1.58
C GLY A 112 -2.44 1.05 -0.89
N ASN A 113 -1.93 0.85 0.33
CA ASN A 113 -1.23 1.88 1.07
C ASN A 113 -0.03 1.30 1.79
N ASP A 114 1.06 2.01 1.68
CA ASP A 114 2.34 1.69 2.31
C ASP A 114 2.76 2.83 3.23
N VAL A 115 3.34 2.47 4.37
CA VAL A 115 3.86 3.42 5.35
C VAL A 115 5.23 2.96 5.79
N LEU A 116 6.24 3.76 5.48
CA LEU A 116 7.60 3.63 5.97
C LEU A 116 7.88 4.76 6.95
N LYS A 117 8.26 4.43 8.17
CA LYS A 117 8.72 5.38 9.18
C LYS A 117 10.13 5.00 9.57
N GLY A 118 11.03 5.95 9.50
CA GLY A 118 12.42 5.79 9.90
C GLY A 118 12.85 6.98 10.75
N GLY A 119 13.79 6.75 11.65
CA GLY A 119 14.36 7.81 12.46
C GLY A 119 15.59 7.32 13.21
N GLY A 120 16.41 8.27 13.58
CA GLY A 120 17.56 8.06 14.45
C GLY A 120 17.56 9.11 15.54
N THR A 121 18.08 8.76 16.69
CA THR A 121 18.33 9.69 17.79
C THR A 121 19.76 9.53 18.23
N ASP A 122 20.50 10.63 18.21
CA ASP A 122 21.89 10.71 18.61
C ASP A 122 21.97 11.39 19.97
N PHE A 123 22.68 10.77 20.91
CA PHE A 123 22.99 11.34 22.20
C PHE A 123 24.48 11.66 22.22
N SER A 124 24.83 12.92 22.40
CA SER A 124 26.20 13.33 22.62
C SER A 124 26.36 13.79 24.07
N THR A 125 27.34 13.19 24.74
CA THR A 125 27.79 13.58 26.07
C THR A 125 29.29 13.85 25.98
N GLU A 126 29.69 15.02 25.50
CA GLU A 126 31.09 15.44 25.64
C GLU A 126 31.24 16.18 26.98
N GLU A 127 32.34 15.91 27.67
CA GLU A 127 32.56 16.30 29.08
C GLU A 127 32.54 17.82 29.34
N GLU A 128 32.40 18.66 28.33
CA GLU A 128 32.42 20.11 28.44
C GLU A 128 31.27 20.85 27.75
N GLN A 129 30.32 20.10 27.13
CA GLN A 129 29.18 20.69 26.43
C GLN A 129 27.86 20.19 27.00
N VAL A 130 26.86 21.09 26.96
CA VAL A 130 25.50 20.76 27.35
C VAL A 130 25.03 19.51 26.59
N PRO A 131 24.57 18.45 27.28
CA PRO A 131 24.08 17.26 26.61
C PRO A 131 22.95 17.64 25.63
N TYR A 132 23.10 17.30 24.38
CA TYR A 132 22.04 17.51 23.39
C TYR A 132 21.57 16.20 22.79
N THR A 133 20.30 16.20 22.43
CA THR A 133 19.68 15.08 21.72
C THR A 133 19.26 15.58 20.34
N ASP A 134 19.81 14.98 19.29
CA ASP A 134 19.38 15.20 17.91
C ASP A 134 18.51 14.04 17.47
N GLY A 135 17.26 14.32 17.14
CA GLY A 135 16.29 13.37 16.66
C GLY A 135 15.88 13.65 15.22
N THR A 136 16.12 12.70 14.32
CA THR A 136 15.60 12.77 12.97
C THR A 136 14.46 11.78 12.80
N HIS A 137 13.31 12.26 12.36
CA HIS A 137 12.13 11.46 12.08
C HIS A 137 11.68 11.66 10.63
N SER A 138 11.66 10.56 9.87
CA SER A 138 11.19 10.56 8.49
C SER A 138 10.02 9.61 8.33
N SER A 139 9.00 10.05 7.62
CA SER A 139 7.81 9.25 7.30
C SER A 139 7.52 9.39 5.82
N LEU A 140 7.50 8.27 5.13
CA LEU A 140 7.09 8.15 3.74
C LEU A 140 5.80 7.34 3.70
N ARG A 141 4.77 7.91 3.09
CA ARG A 141 3.50 7.23 2.84
C ARG A 141 3.19 7.32 1.37
N TRP A 142 2.86 6.19 0.77
CA TRP A 142 2.36 6.18 -0.60
C TRP A 142 1.19 5.22 -0.70
N GLY A 143 0.30 5.51 -1.63
CA GLY A 143 -0.88 4.70 -1.83
C GLY A 143 -1.42 4.85 -3.23
N ASN A 144 -2.14 3.83 -3.64
CA ASN A 144 -2.80 3.77 -4.94
C ASN A 144 -4.27 3.37 -4.75
N LEU A 145 -5.15 4.12 -5.39
CA LEU A 145 -6.57 3.81 -5.50
C LEU A 145 -6.89 3.64 -6.97
N MET A 146 -7.37 2.47 -7.35
CA MET A 146 -7.74 2.16 -8.72
C MET A 146 -9.13 1.56 -8.77
N GLY A 147 -9.99 2.13 -9.61
CA GLY A 147 -11.32 1.64 -9.90
C GLY A 147 -11.45 1.30 -11.37
N THR A 148 -12.04 0.16 -11.68
CA THR A 148 -12.33 -0.27 -13.05
C THR A 148 -13.78 -0.71 -13.17
N LEU A 149 -14.48 -0.17 -14.14
CA LEU A 149 -15.81 -0.62 -14.52
C LEU A 149 -15.73 -1.16 -15.94
N GLY A 150 -16.18 -2.38 -16.16
CA GLY A 150 -16.19 -2.98 -17.48
C GLY A 150 -17.53 -3.62 -17.80
N TRP A 151 -17.93 -3.48 -19.06
CA TRP A 151 -19.13 -4.10 -19.60
C TRP A 151 -18.80 -4.84 -20.87
N THR A 152 -19.25 -6.07 -20.97
CA THR A 152 -19.08 -6.93 -22.16
C THR A 152 -20.46 -7.34 -22.65
N TYR A 153 -20.67 -7.16 -23.95
CA TYR A 153 -21.90 -7.54 -24.63
C TYR A 153 -21.61 -8.39 -25.87
N VAL A 154 -22.28 -9.52 -25.97
CA VAL A 154 -22.18 -10.46 -27.12
C VAL A 154 -23.39 -10.22 -28.04
N PHE A 155 -23.14 -9.59 -29.17
CA PHE A 155 -24.20 -9.31 -30.16
C PHE A 155 -24.62 -10.59 -30.88
N ASN A 156 -23.65 -11.36 -31.33
CA ASN A 156 -23.87 -12.67 -31.97
C ASN A 156 -22.60 -13.54 -31.84
N ASN A 157 -22.60 -14.73 -32.41
CA ASN A 157 -21.46 -15.68 -32.33
C ASN A 157 -20.15 -15.18 -32.99
N ARG A 158 -20.21 -14.10 -33.74
CA ARG A 158 -19.04 -13.53 -34.44
C ARG A 158 -18.67 -12.12 -33.97
N LEU A 159 -19.55 -11.46 -33.20
CA LEU A 159 -19.36 -10.09 -32.77
C LEU A 159 -19.63 -9.94 -31.27
N PHE A 160 -18.65 -9.44 -30.57
CA PHE A 160 -18.78 -8.98 -29.18
C PHE A 160 -18.16 -7.59 -29.02
N GLY A 161 -18.67 -6.83 -28.07
CA GLY A 161 -18.13 -5.54 -27.68
C GLY A 161 -17.74 -5.56 -26.21
N ARG A 162 -16.63 -4.89 -25.90
CA ARG A 162 -16.22 -4.64 -24.52
C ARG A 162 -15.87 -3.17 -24.35
N VAL A 163 -16.48 -2.54 -23.35
CA VAL A 163 -16.19 -1.17 -22.93
C VAL A 163 -15.69 -1.21 -21.52
N SER A 164 -14.64 -0.45 -21.23
CA SER A 164 -14.10 -0.33 -19.87
C SER A 164 -13.67 1.09 -19.58
N GLY A 165 -14.01 1.56 -18.38
CA GLY A 165 -13.51 2.80 -17.79
C GLY A 165 -12.59 2.49 -16.62
N VAL A 166 -11.46 3.18 -16.54
CA VAL A 166 -10.47 3.02 -15.48
C VAL A 166 -10.22 4.38 -14.83
N PHE A 167 -10.28 4.38 -13.51
CA PHE A 167 -9.85 5.50 -12.68
C PHE A 167 -8.65 5.06 -11.86
N SER A 168 -7.60 5.87 -11.83
CA SER A 168 -6.42 5.61 -11.02
C SER A 168 -5.97 6.90 -10.33
N ARG A 169 -5.66 6.80 -9.04
CA ARG A 169 -5.14 7.90 -8.24
C ARG A 169 -3.97 7.40 -7.40
N TYR A 170 -2.80 7.96 -7.66
CA TYR A 170 -1.62 7.77 -6.83
C TYR A 170 -1.46 8.94 -5.86
N ARG A 171 -1.05 8.64 -4.63
CA ARG A 171 -0.72 9.66 -3.62
C ARG A 171 0.59 9.26 -2.95
N SER A 172 1.51 10.21 -2.86
CA SER A 172 2.74 10.08 -2.10
C SER A 172 2.88 11.27 -1.15
N ASN A 173 3.32 11.01 0.06
CA ASN A 173 3.57 12.04 1.07
C ASN A 173 4.87 11.69 1.79
N VAL A 174 5.79 12.62 1.77
CA VAL A 174 7.08 12.55 2.48
C VAL A 174 7.08 13.62 3.56
N ARG A 175 7.34 13.21 4.80
CA ARG A 175 7.51 14.12 5.92
C ARG A 175 8.84 13.80 6.59
N SER A 176 9.66 14.81 6.78
CA SER A 176 10.90 14.73 7.57
C SER A 176 10.87 15.84 8.60
N SER A 177 11.22 15.52 9.83
CA SER A 177 11.37 16.48 10.93
C SER A 177 12.66 16.18 11.67
N LYS A 178 13.36 17.25 12.05
CA LYS A 178 14.50 17.21 12.96
C LYS A 178 14.08 17.87 14.27
N GLU A 179 14.43 17.23 15.36
CA GLU A 179 14.14 17.72 16.69
C GLU A 179 15.47 17.84 17.46
N TYR A 180 15.77 19.06 17.91
CA TYR A 180 16.96 19.34 18.70
C TYR A 180 16.54 19.68 20.11
N ASN A 181 16.94 18.89 21.09
CA ASN A 181 16.72 19.16 22.48
C ASN A 181 18.06 19.44 23.16
N TYR A 182 18.22 20.67 23.62
CA TYR A 182 19.36 21.07 24.42
C TYR A 182 19.00 20.99 25.89
N GLY A 183 19.76 20.25 26.69
CA GLY A 183 19.54 20.07 28.13
C GLY A 183 19.93 21.30 28.95
N VAL A 184 19.45 22.48 28.57
CA VAL A 184 19.58 23.71 29.40
C VAL A 184 18.32 23.83 30.24
N GLU A 185 18.44 23.82 31.54
CA GLU A 185 17.39 24.35 32.41
C GLU A 185 17.08 25.78 31.97
N LEU A 186 15.82 26.06 31.60
CA LEU A 186 15.28 27.34 31.21
C LEU A 186 15.64 27.88 29.80
N SER A 187 15.13 27.26 28.74
CA SER A 187 14.34 27.98 27.73
C SER A 187 13.81 27.03 26.65
N LEU A 188 12.51 26.92 26.56
CA LEU A 188 11.80 26.28 25.46
C LEU A 188 11.93 27.18 24.23
N ILE A 189 12.95 26.98 23.42
CA ILE A 189 12.96 27.51 22.05
C ILE A 189 12.50 26.36 21.15
N HIS A 190 11.23 26.37 20.83
CA HIS A 190 10.65 25.47 19.86
C HIS A 190 10.84 26.09 18.47
N ILE A 191 11.89 25.68 17.77
CA ILE A 191 12.07 26.05 16.36
C ILE A 191 11.43 24.94 15.53
N SER A 192 10.18 25.13 15.16
CA SER A 192 9.54 24.30 14.15
C SER A 192 9.69 24.96 12.78
N GLU A 193 10.58 24.48 11.96
CA GLU A 193 10.59 24.86 10.54
C GLU A 193 9.39 24.19 9.83
N PRO A 194 8.55 24.97 9.13
CA PRO A 194 7.47 24.41 8.34
C PRO A 194 8.06 23.74 7.10
N THR A 195 7.98 22.43 7.05
CA THR A 195 8.37 21.65 5.86
C THR A 195 7.47 21.99 4.69
N ARG A 196 8.07 22.43 3.58
CA ARG A 196 7.41 22.65 2.31
C ARG A 196 6.74 21.37 1.82
N HIS A 197 5.45 21.44 1.63
CA HIS A 197 4.69 20.41 0.90
C HIS A 197 5.02 20.50 -0.59
N ALA A 198 5.81 19.55 -1.10
CA ALA A 198 5.87 19.33 -2.53
C ALA A 198 4.67 18.48 -2.94
N GLN A 199 3.62 19.11 -3.42
CA GLN A 199 2.57 18.44 -4.16
C GLN A 199 3.01 18.34 -5.62
N ILE A 200 3.25 17.12 -6.08
CA ILE A 200 3.42 16.83 -7.50
C ILE A 200 2.06 16.31 -7.98
N SER A 201 1.42 17.10 -8.79
CA SER A 201 0.19 16.73 -9.51
C SER A 201 0.54 15.97 -10.78
#